data_7f0964f8e511a235e7f5e6353014ec36
#
_entry.id   7f0964f8e511a235e7f5e6353014ec36
#
_cell.length_a   1.000
_cell.length_b   1.000
_cell.length_c   1.000
_cell.angle_alpha   90.00
_cell.angle_beta   90.00
_cell.angle_gamma   90.00
#
_symmetry.space_group_name_H-M   'P 1'
#
loop_
_entity.id
_entity.type
_entity.pdbx_description
1 polymer ?
#
loop_
_entity_poly.entity_id
_entity_poly.type
_entity_poly.pdbx_seq_one_letter_code
_entity_poly.pdbx_strand_id
1 'polypeptide(L)'
;MSDSKKWAIVTGGSRGLGYETAKGLIAAGISVYIIGKDEERAKDSAKTLGCSYRAVDVADSKKFREVLIEITQDATSKGFEVLDVLVLAHGVMSDKMSKTLRTNDEEWRRTLSINLDAVFTAVNQLAPAMAEARKGRVVVYSACLGRMSGPGTHGGLAPYRISKAGVNAFVKNLSYETGLGARGFLVDAICPGHCRTDMGGEDAPRSAQEGAETAIWLATRDFDATKDKTGLLWEDRTVVDW
;
A
#
# COMPACT_ATOMS: atom_id res chain seq x y z
N MET A 1 -9.23 -27.85 12.22
CA MET A 1 -9.45 -26.40 12.20
C MET A 1 -9.73 -26.02 10.76
N SER A 2 -10.90 -25.46 10.43
CA SER A 2 -11.21 -25.02 9.07
C SER A 2 -10.19 -23.93 8.70
N ASP A 3 -9.40 -24.16 7.66
CA ASP A 3 -8.52 -23.13 7.09
C ASP A 3 -9.41 -21.99 6.59
N SER A 4 -9.56 -20.94 7.40
CA SER A 4 -10.35 -19.77 7.01
C SER A 4 -9.69 -19.14 5.79
N LYS A 5 -10.47 -18.99 4.71
CA LYS A 5 -9.99 -18.40 3.46
C LYS A 5 -9.50 -16.98 3.72
N LYS A 6 -8.21 -16.74 3.50
CA LYS A 6 -7.62 -15.38 3.61
C LYS A 6 -7.95 -14.53 2.39
N TRP A 7 -8.12 -13.24 2.61
CA TRP A 7 -8.35 -12.30 1.52
C TRP A 7 -7.64 -10.95 1.72
N ALA A 8 -7.43 -10.27 0.61
CA ALA A 8 -6.65 -9.05 0.55
C ALA A 8 -7.30 -7.99 -0.34
N ILE A 9 -7.02 -6.71 -0.03
CA ILE A 9 -7.26 -5.57 -0.92
C ILE A 9 -5.89 -5.00 -1.31
N VAL A 10 -5.69 -4.78 -2.62
CA VAL A 10 -4.48 -4.15 -3.16
C VAL A 10 -4.88 -2.92 -3.99
N THR A 11 -4.62 -1.73 -3.47
CA THR A 11 -4.82 -0.48 -4.21
C THR A 11 -3.68 -0.24 -5.19
N GLY A 12 -3.94 0.39 -6.33
CA GLY A 12 -2.94 0.49 -7.40
C GLY A 12 -2.60 -0.87 -8.04
N GLY A 13 -3.49 -1.87 -7.89
CA GLY A 13 -3.27 -3.26 -8.29
C GLY A 13 -3.40 -3.54 -9.79
N SER A 14 -3.73 -2.54 -10.61
CA SER A 14 -3.92 -2.74 -12.05
C SER A 14 -2.64 -2.66 -12.89
N ARG A 15 -1.48 -2.36 -12.29
CA ARG A 15 -0.17 -2.32 -12.96
C ARG A 15 0.99 -2.27 -11.96
N GLY A 16 2.20 -2.45 -12.48
CA GLY A 16 3.46 -2.22 -11.76
C GLY A 16 3.55 -2.98 -10.44
N LEU A 17 4.00 -2.29 -9.39
CA LEU A 17 4.25 -2.88 -8.07
C LEU A 17 3.01 -3.49 -7.43
N GLY A 18 1.86 -2.79 -7.53
CA GLY A 18 0.60 -3.30 -6.99
C GLY A 18 0.13 -4.56 -7.70
N TYR A 19 0.28 -4.63 -9.02
CA TYR A 19 -0.06 -5.82 -9.81
C TYR A 19 0.82 -7.03 -9.42
N GLU A 20 2.14 -6.84 -9.33
CA GLU A 20 3.05 -7.92 -8.92
C GLU A 20 2.81 -8.35 -7.48
N THR A 21 2.45 -7.40 -6.59
CA THR A 21 2.04 -7.75 -5.22
C THR A 21 0.77 -8.59 -5.21
N ALA A 22 -0.27 -8.18 -5.95
CA ALA A 22 -1.52 -8.95 -6.06
C ALA A 22 -1.26 -10.35 -6.59
N LYS A 23 -0.43 -10.49 -7.62
CA LYS A 23 0.00 -11.77 -8.21
C LYS A 23 0.70 -12.65 -7.17
N GLY A 24 1.62 -12.10 -6.38
CA GLY A 24 2.32 -12.84 -5.33
C GLY A 24 1.40 -13.30 -4.20
N LEU A 25 0.43 -12.45 -3.79
CA LEU A 25 -0.57 -12.82 -2.79
C LEU A 25 -1.49 -13.95 -3.27
N ILE A 26 -1.92 -13.91 -4.54
CA ILE A 26 -2.70 -14.97 -5.16
C ILE A 26 -1.91 -16.29 -5.19
N ALA A 27 -0.63 -16.23 -5.57
CA ALA A 27 0.25 -17.40 -5.55
C ALA A 27 0.44 -17.98 -4.14
N ALA A 28 0.30 -17.15 -3.10
CA ALA A 28 0.29 -17.58 -1.69
C ALA A 28 -1.08 -18.08 -1.20
N GLY A 29 -2.07 -18.26 -2.09
CA GLY A 29 -3.41 -18.78 -1.77
C GLY A 29 -4.36 -17.75 -1.14
N ILE A 30 -4.07 -16.45 -1.27
CA ILE A 30 -4.91 -15.37 -0.75
C ILE A 30 -5.82 -14.86 -1.87
N SER A 31 -7.12 -14.76 -1.60
CA SER A 31 -8.08 -14.16 -2.54
C SER A 31 -7.89 -12.65 -2.59
N VAL A 32 -7.82 -12.04 -3.77
CA VAL A 32 -7.45 -10.62 -3.91
C VAL A 32 -8.56 -9.81 -4.59
N TYR A 33 -8.79 -8.60 -4.07
CA TYR A 33 -9.48 -7.52 -4.75
C TYR A 33 -8.46 -6.46 -5.13
N ILE A 34 -8.33 -6.16 -6.42
CA ILE A 34 -7.50 -5.05 -6.87
C ILE A 34 -8.34 -3.79 -7.05
N ILE A 35 -7.76 -2.63 -6.72
CA ILE A 35 -8.36 -1.31 -6.97
C ILE A 35 -7.44 -0.55 -7.92
N GLY A 36 -8.00 -0.06 -9.02
CA GLY A 36 -7.33 0.80 -10.00
C GLY A 36 -8.17 2.04 -10.31
N LYS A 37 -7.58 3.08 -10.92
CA LYS A 37 -8.33 4.26 -11.37
C LYS A 37 -9.01 4.02 -12.71
N ASP A 38 -8.31 3.34 -13.61
CA ASP A 38 -8.76 3.04 -14.96
C ASP A 38 -9.54 1.73 -14.97
N GLU A 39 -10.79 1.78 -15.34
CA GLU A 39 -11.74 0.65 -15.32
C GLU A 39 -11.28 -0.49 -16.23
N GLU A 40 -10.98 -0.20 -17.49
CA GLU A 40 -10.61 -1.22 -18.47
C GLU A 40 -9.33 -1.93 -18.07
N ARG A 41 -8.32 -1.17 -17.64
CA ARG A 41 -7.06 -1.75 -17.15
C ARG A 41 -7.25 -2.58 -15.89
N ALA A 42 -8.07 -2.13 -14.95
CA ALA A 42 -8.34 -2.88 -13.73
C ALA A 42 -9.05 -4.20 -14.04
N LYS A 43 -10.00 -4.18 -14.97
CA LYS A 43 -10.74 -5.35 -15.45
C LYS A 43 -9.83 -6.36 -16.14
N ASP A 44 -8.97 -5.90 -17.06
CA ASP A 44 -8.05 -6.78 -17.79
C ASP A 44 -7.00 -7.39 -16.87
N SER A 45 -6.48 -6.60 -15.94
CA SER A 45 -5.54 -7.08 -14.93
C SER A 45 -6.19 -8.11 -14.01
N ALA A 46 -7.41 -7.87 -13.55
CA ALA A 46 -8.15 -8.81 -12.72
C ALA A 46 -8.46 -10.12 -13.46
N LYS A 47 -8.82 -10.03 -14.74
CA LYS A 47 -9.03 -11.20 -15.61
C LYS A 47 -7.75 -12.04 -15.72
N THR A 48 -6.61 -11.39 -15.94
CA THR A 48 -5.31 -12.07 -16.06
C THR A 48 -4.89 -12.72 -14.75
N LEU A 49 -5.14 -12.06 -13.61
CA LEU A 49 -4.81 -12.54 -12.28
C LEU A 49 -5.82 -13.56 -11.73
N GLY A 50 -7.00 -13.67 -12.31
CA GLY A 50 -8.09 -14.49 -11.78
C GLY A 50 -8.66 -13.94 -10.45
N CYS A 51 -8.75 -12.60 -10.30
CA CYS A 51 -9.19 -11.96 -9.08
C CYS A 51 -10.35 -10.97 -9.29
N SER A 52 -10.86 -10.39 -8.22
CA SER A 52 -11.90 -9.36 -8.28
C SER A 52 -11.28 -7.95 -8.41
N TYR A 53 -12.05 -7.00 -8.95
CA TYR A 53 -11.61 -5.61 -9.08
C TYR A 53 -12.69 -4.60 -8.76
N ARG A 54 -12.28 -3.37 -8.52
CA ARG A 54 -13.09 -2.15 -8.57
C ARG A 54 -12.27 -1.01 -9.17
N ALA A 55 -12.95 -0.08 -9.80
CA ALA A 55 -12.33 1.12 -10.34
C ALA A 55 -12.79 2.36 -9.57
N VAL A 56 -11.83 3.15 -9.08
CA VAL A 56 -12.09 4.42 -8.41
C VAL A 56 -10.86 5.30 -8.40
N ASP A 57 -11.05 6.62 -8.52
CA ASP A 57 -10.01 7.58 -8.18
C ASP A 57 -9.90 7.69 -6.66
N VAL A 58 -8.81 7.20 -6.09
CA VAL A 58 -8.58 7.21 -4.63
C VAL A 58 -8.49 8.63 -4.05
N ALA A 59 -8.27 9.66 -4.89
CA ALA A 59 -8.30 11.06 -4.47
C ALA A 59 -9.72 11.54 -4.12
N ASP A 60 -10.75 10.90 -4.65
CA ASP A 60 -12.14 11.13 -4.23
C ASP A 60 -12.43 10.27 -2.99
N SER A 61 -12.15 10.82 -1.82
CA SER A 61 -12.24 10.09 -0.56
C SER A 61 -13.64 9.54 -0.28
N LYS A 62 -14.70 10.20 -0.76
CA LYS A 62 -16.09 9.75 -0.58
C LYS A 62 -16.34 8.49 -1.40
N LYS A 63 -16.10 8.56 -2.72
CA LYS A 63 -16.28 7.40 -3.61
C LYS A 63 -15.33 6.26 -3.23
N PHE A 64 -14.13 6.58 -2.79
CA PHE A 64 -13.19 5.56 -2.35
C PHE A 64 -13.72 4.80 -1.12
N ARG A 65 -14.30 5.48 -0.12
CA ARG A 65 -14.97 4.81 1.01
C ARG A 65 -16.15 3.95 0.57
N GLU A 66 -16.99 4.44 -0.33
CA GLU A 66 -18.11 3.68 -0.88
C GLU A 66 -17.63 2.37 -1.53
N VAL A 67 -16.60 2.43 -2.36
CA VAL A 67 -16.00 1.24 -2.99
C VAL A 67 -15.40 0.27 -1.97
N LEU A 68 -14.74 0.76 -0.92
CA LEU A 68 -14.21 -0.10 0.14
C LEU A 68 -15.33 -0.84 0.91
N ILE A 69 -16.46 -0.16 1.14
CA ILE A 69 -17.65 -0.76 1.75
C ILE A 69 -18.23 -1.85 0.83
N GLU A 70 -18.39 -1.55 -0.46
CA GLU A 70 -18.88 -2.53 -1.45
C GLU A 70 -18.01 -3.77 -1.52
N ILE A 71 -16.69 -3.61 -1.55
CA ILE A 71 -15.74 -4.74 -1.54
C ILE A 71 -15.92 -5.59 -0.27
N THR A 72 -16.05 -4.95 0.89
CA THR A 72 -16.23 -5.66 2.16
C THR A 72 -17.55 -6.44 2.18
N GLN A 73 -18.63 -5.85 1.67
CA GLN A 73 -19.93 -6.51 1.56
C GLN A 73 -19.88 -7.71 0.59
N ASP A 74 -19.23 -7.53 -0.57
CA ASP A 74 -19.05 -8.60 -1.57
C ASP A 74 -18.19 -9.74 -1.00
N ALA A 75 -17.10 -9.43 -0.30
CA ALA A 75 -16.26 -10.42 0.37
C ALA A 75 -17.06 -11.20 1.43
N THR A 76 -17.83 -10.49 2.27
CA THR A 76 -18.69 -11.12 3.30
C THR A 76 -19.72 -12.05 2.65
N SER A 77 -20.35 -11.66 1.55
CA SER A 77 -21.32 -12.50 0.82
C SER A 77 -20.70 -13.81 0.27
N LYS A 78 -19.39 -13.80 0.02
CA LYS A 78 -18.60 -14.97 -0.42
C LYS A 78 -18.06 -15.80 0.75
N GLY A 79 -18.43 -15.46 1.99
CA GLY A 79 -18.04 -16.18 3.20
C GLY A 79 -16.65 -15.82 3.74
N PHE A 80 -16.08 -14.69 3.30
CA PHE A 80 -14.86 -14.16 3.92
C PHE A 80 -15.21 -13.44 5.23
N GLU A 81 -14.33 -13.56 6.19
CA GLU A 81 -14.40 -12.84 7.46
C GLU A 81 -13.73 -11.45 7.33
N VAL A 82 -13.17 -10.96 8.42
CA VAL A 82 -12.41 -9.72 8.47
C VAL A 82 -11.20 -9.77 7.52
N LEU A 83 -10.92 -8.64 6.88
CA LEU A 83 -9.79 -8.46 5.96
C LEU A 83 -8.46 -8.90 6.60
N ASP A 84 -7.72 -9.76 5.91
CA ASP A 84 -6.43 -10.25 6.39
C ASP A 84 -5.27 -9.36 5.94
N VAL A 85 -5.31 -8.83 4.71
CA VAL A 85 -4.21 -8.05 4.13
C VAL A 85 -4.73 -6.80 3.42
N LEU A 86 -4.20 -5.64 3.79
CA LEU A 86 -4.41 -4.37 3.09
C LEU A 86 -3.07 -3.88 2.54
N VAL A 87 -2.93 -3.84 1.22
CA VAL A 87 -1.75 -3.29 0.55
C VAL A 87 -2.11 -1.98 -0.14
N LEU A 88 -1.43 -0.91 0.25
CA LEU A 88 -1.63 0.42 -0.29
C LEU A 88 -0.47 0.75 -1.23
N ALA A 89 -0.61 0.34 -2.51
CA ALA A 89 0.42 0.50 -3.55
C ALA A 89 0.10 1.61 -4.57
N HIS A 90 -1.00 2.34 -4.38
CA HIS A 90 -1.32 3.50 -5.20
C HIS A 90 -0.34 4.65 -4.92
N GLY A 91 -0.11 5.45 -5.94
CA GLY A 91 0.72 6.64 -5.80
C GLY A 91 0.96 7.32 -7.14
N VAL A 92 1.35 8.57 -7.05
CA VAL A 92 1.77 9.39 -8.19
C VAL A 92 3.06 10.10 -7.86
N MET A 93 3.90 10.29 -8.87
CA MET A 93 5.05 11.17 -8.78
C MET A 93 4.57 12.62 -8.95
N SER A 94 5.16 13.55 -8.23
CA SER A 94 5.01 14.97 -8.53
C SER A 94 5.80 15.35 -9.80
N ASP A 95 5.43 16.46 -10.43
CA ASP A 95 6.21 17.00 -11.54
C ASP A 95 7.69 17.11 -11.15
N LYS A 96 8.59 16.72 -12.05
CA LYS A 96 10.05 16.75 -11.83
C LYS A 96 10.56 18.15 -11.45
N MET A 97 9.88 19.19 -11.90
CA MET A 97 10.20 20.59 -11.59
C MET A 97 9.57 21.10 -10.30
N SER A 98 8.80 20.26 -9.59
CA SER A 98 8.13 20.62 -8.33
C SER A 98 9.12 20.84 -7.19
N LYS A 99 9.73 22.01 -7.18
CA LYS A 99 10.50 22.53 -6.04
C LYS A 99 9.55 23.28 -5.12
N THR A 100 9.80 23.27 -3.81
CA THR A 100 8.92 23.89 -2.81
C THR A 100 8.52 25.33 -3.17
N LEU A 101 9.47 26.15 -3.63
CA LEU A 101 9.24 27.56 -3.98
C LEU A 101 8.50 27.77 -5.32
N ARG A 102 8.21 26.73 -6.07
CA ARG A 102 7.60 26.80 -7.41
C ARG A 102 6.42 25.86 -7.61
N THR A 103 6.14 25.00 -6.64
CA THR A 103 4.99 24.09 -6.68
C THR A 103 3.72 24.91 -6.47
N ASN A 104 2.74 24.73 -7.34
CA ASN A 104 1.41 25.30 -7.17
C ASN A 104 0.52 24.44 -6.26
N ASP A 105 -0.56 25.02 -5.79
CA ASP A 105 -1.51 24.36 -4.87
C ASP A 105 -2.19 23.13 -5.50
N GLU A 106 -2.44 23.15 -6.80
CA GLU A 106 -3.09 22.05 -7.51
C GLU A 106 -2.21 20.80 -7.48
N GLU A 107 -0.94 20.92 -7.87
CA GLU A 107 0.01 19.81 -7.87
C GLU A 107 0.29 19.32 -6.44
N TRP A 108 0.38 20.24 -5.48
CA TRP A 108 0.50 19.91 -4.08
C TRP A 108 -0.67 19.04 -3.61
N ARG A 109 -1.90 19.51 -3.79
CA ARG A 109 -3.12 18.81 -3.37
C ARG A 109 -3.30 17.50 -4.12
N ARG A 110 -3.07 17.48 -5.45
CA ARG A 110 -3.14 16.26 -6.26
C ARG A 110 -2.22 15.17 -5.69
N THR A 111 -1.00 15.51 -5.38
CA THR A 111 -0.02 14.54 -4.89
C THR A 111 -0.36 14.05 -3.48
N LEU A 112 -0.70 14.96 -2.57
CA LEU A 112 -1.03 14.59 -1.19
C LEU A 112 -2.34 13.80 -1.10
N SER A 113 -3.39 14.20 -1.82
CA SER A 113 -4.66 13.50 -1.80
C SER A 113 -4.55 12.05 -2.25
N ILE A 114 -3.70 11.78 -3.24
CA ILE A 114 -3.46 10.40 -3.71
C ILE A 114 -2.50 9.66 -2.78
N ASN A 115 -1.34 10.23 -2.47
CA ASN A 115 -0.27 9.48 -1.82
C ASN A 115 -0.44 9.36 -0.29
N LEU A 116 -1.15 10.29 0.35
CA LEU A 116 -1.28 10.34 1.81
C LEU A 116 -2.73 10.26 2.29
N ASP A 117 -3.62 11.13 1.79
CA ASP A 117 -5.00 11.16 2.29
C ASP A 117 -5.75 9.87 1.94
N ALA A 118 -5.49 9.29 0.76
CA ALA A 118 -6.08 8.00 0.39
C ALA A 118 -5.57 6.84 1.26
N VAL A 119 -4.31 6.90 1.72
CA VAL A 119 -3.79 5.92 2.70
C VAL A 119 -4.57 6.03 4.00
N PHE A 120 -4.74 7.26 4.53
CA PHE A 120 -5.58 7.49 5.70
C PHE A 120 -7.01 6.99 5.48
N THR A 121 -7.63 7.31 4.34
CA THR A 121 -9.01 6.91 4.03
C THR A 121 -9.19 5.39 4.07
N ALA A 122 -8.31 4.64 3.43
CA ALA A 122 -8.39 3.17 3.40
C ALA A 122 -8.17 2.56 4.78
N VAL A 123 -7.15 3.01 5.51
CA VAL A 123 -6.84 2.51 6.85
C VAL A 123 -7.96 2.85 7.83
N ASN A 124 -8.43 4.09 7.85
CA ASN A 124 -9.51 4.53 8.72
C ASN A 124 -10.82 3.74 8.47
N GLN A 125 -11.08 3.32 7.24
CA GLN A 125 -12.27 2.53 6.87
C GLN A 125 -12.15 1.06 7.25
N LEU A 126 -10.97 0.44 7.07
CA LEU A 126 -10.82 -1.02 7.11
C LEU A 126 -10.07 -1.52 8.36
N ALA A 127 -9.07 -0.78 8.83
CA ALA A 127 -8.21 -1.24 9.90
C ALA A 127 -8.87 -1.39 11.28
N PRO A 128 -9.93 -0.64 11.64
CA PRO A 128 -10.61 -0.86 12.93
C PRO A 128 -11.08 -2.30 13.13
N ALA A 129 -11.76 -2.89 12.15
CA ALA A 129 -12.21 -4.28 12.22
C ALA A 129 -11.03 -5.28 12.27
N MET A 130 -9.95 -5.02 11.52
CA MET A 130 -8.74 -5.84 11.54
C MET A 130 -8.06 -5.82 12.93
N ALA A 131 -7.94 -4.63 13.53
CA ALA A 131 -7.33 -4.45 14.84
C ALA A 131 -8.18 -5.07 15.96
N GLU A 132 -9.50 -4.93 15.89
CA GLU A 132 -10.45 -5.56 16.84
C GLU A 132 -10.37 -7.09 16.76
N ALA A 133 -10.30 -7.64 15.56
CA ALA A 133 -10.11 -9.08 15.33
C ALA A 133 -8.70 -9.58 15.72
N ARG A 134 -7.81 -8.69 16.14
CA ARG A 134 -6.41 -8.99 16.49
C ARG A 134 -5.66 -9.75 15.41
N LYS A 135 -5.94 -9.42 14.17
CA LYS A 135 -5.28 -9.99 12.99
C LYS A 135 -5.18 -8.94 11.90
N GLY A 136 -4.32 -9.16 10.97
CA GLY A 136 -4.21 -8.35 9.76
C GLY A 136 -2.83 -7.79 9.50
N ARG A 137 -2.60 -7.47 8.25
CA ARG A 137 -1.36 -6.91 7.73
C ARG A 137 -1.70 -5.68 6.90
N VAL A 138 -1.21 -4.51 7.31
CA VAL A 138 -1.25 -3.28 6.52
C VAL A 138 0.14 -3.00 5.99
N VAL A 139 0.29 -3.01 4.68
CA VAL A 139 1.56 -2.74 3.99
C VAL A 139 1.40 -1.51 3.12
N VAL A 140 2.18 -0.47 3.38
CA VAL A 140 2.09 0.80 2.67
C VAL A 140 3.34 1.05 1.84
N TYR A 141 3.16 1.28 0.55
CA TYR A 141 4.26 1.66 -0.35
C TYR A 141 4.71 3.09 -0.09
N SER A 142 5.85 3.23 0.55
CA SER A 142 6.59 4.46 0.72
C SER A 142 7.66 4.62 -0.38
N ALA A 143 8.72 5.31 -0.08
CA ALA A 143 9.89 5.47 -0.95
C ALA A 143 11.10 5.89 -0.13
N CYS A 144 12.31 5.57 -0.60
CA CYS A 144 13.56 6.08 -0.03
C CYS A 144 13.59 7.63 -0.03
N LEU A 145 12.89 8.26 -0.98
CA LEU A 145 12.77 9.73 -1.05
C LEU A 145 11.90 10.35 0.07
N GLY A 146 11.15 9.56 0.80
CA GLY A 146 10.40 9.98 1.99
C GLY A 146 11.18 9.88 3.30
N ARG A 147 12.42 9.38 3.28
CA ARG A 147 13.28 9.28 4.46
C ARG A 147 13.82 10.64 4.86
N MET A 148 14.10 10.82 6.15
CA MET A 148 14.81 11.99 6.69
C MET A 148 16.34 11.79 6.68
N SER A 149 16.80 10.62 6.23
CA SER A 149 18.20 10.22 6.12
C SER A 149 18.53 9.73 4.70
N GLY A 150 19.81 9.57 4.37
CA GLY A 150 20.27 8.99 3.11
C GLY A 150 19.64 9.65 1.87
N PRO A 151 19.01 8.89 0.96
CA PRO A 151 18.41 9.41 -0.29
C PRO A 151 17.28 10.43 -0.05
N GLY A 152 16.70 10.47 1.13
CA GLY A 152 15.67 11.44 1.51
C GLY A 152 16.19 12.86 1.72
N THR A 153 17.49 13.04 1.92
CA THR A 153 18.12 14.35 2.25
C THR A 153 18.26 15.31 1.06
N HIS A 154 17.98 14.87 -0.16
CA HIS A 154 18.07 15.71 -1.35
C HIS A 154 16.78 16.54 -1.57
N GLY A 155 16.91 17.72 -2.16
CA GLY A 155 15.76 18.56 -2.52
C GLY A 155 15.07 18.13 -3.82
N GLY A 156 14.01 18.85 -4.19
CA GLY A 156 13.16 18.59 -5.36
C GLY A 156 12.03 17.59 -5.09
N LEU A 157 11.12 17.47 -6.02
CA LEU A 157 9.93 16.62 -5.91
C LEU A 157 9.16 16.85 -4.59
N ALA A 158 9.03 18.12 -4.17
CA ALA A 158 8.58 18.46 -2.82
C ALA A 158 7.25 17.79 -2.41
N PRO A 159 6.16 17.82 -3.21
CA PRO A 159 4.92 17.16 -2.82
C PRO A 159 5.09 15.66 -2.65
N TYR A 160 5.84 15.01 -3.55
CA TYR A 160 6.09 13.57 -3.48
C TYR A 160 6.86 13.18 -2.22
N ARG A 161 8.00 13.84 -1.97
CA ARG A 161 8.84 13.55 -0.79
C ARG A 161 8.07 13.75 0.51
N ILE A 162 7.35 14.87 0.61
CA ILE A 162 6.54 15.18 1.79
C ILE A 162 5.40 14.18 1.96
N SER A 163 4.72 13.77 0.88
CA SER A 163 3.69 12.74 0.97
C SER A 163 4.25 11.39 1.48
N LYS A 164 5.44 10.99 1.02
CA LYS A 164 6.05 9.72 1.46
C LYS A 164 6.65 9.80 2.87
N ALA A 165 7.15 10.96 3.28
CA ALA A 165 7.50 11.22 4.69
C ALA A 165 6.26 11.18 5.59
N GLY A 166 5.14 11.75 5.13
CA GLY A 166 3.84 11.66 5.81
C GLY A 166 3.36 10.23 5.96
N VAL A 167 3.50 9.40 4.92
CA VAL A 167 3.20 7.95 4.99
C VAL A 167 4.08 7.26 6.03
N ASN A 168 5.37 7.56 6.10
CA ASN A 168 6.27 6.99 7.08
C ASN A 168 5.82 7.33 8.52
N ALA A 169 5.52 8.61 8.76
CA ALA A 169 5.02 9.08 10.05
C ALA A 169 3.67 8.44 10.40
N PHE A 170 2.76 8.31 9.43
CA PHE A 170 1.46 7.68 9.58
C PHE A 170 1.59 6.21 10.00
N VAL A 171 2.41 5.42 9.31
CA VAL A 171 2.65 4.01 9.62
C VAL A 171 3.22 3.85 11.03
N LYS A 172 4.20 4.67 11.38
CA LYS A 172 4.79 4.66 12.71
C LYS A 172 3.77 4.98 13.80
N ASN A 173 2.98 6.05 13.63
CA ASN A 173 1.95 6.43 14.57
C ASN A 173 0.90 5.32 14.76
N LEU A 174 0.34 4.79 13.66
CA LEU A 174 -0.66 3.74 13.70
C LEU A 174 -0.15 2.46 14.37
N SER A 175 1.11 2.09 14.15
CA SER A 175 1.69 0.91 14.78
C SER A 175 1.78 1.04 16.31
N TYR A 176 2.10 2.23 16.82
CA TYR A 176 2.08 2.50 18.27
C TYR A 176 0.67 2.48 18.83
N GLU A 177 -0.30 3.12 18.18
CA GLU A 177 -1.71 3.13 18.58
C GLU A 177 -2.30 1.72 18.67
N THR A 178 -1.84 0.81 17.81
CA THR A 178 -2.32 -0.58 17.73
C THR A 178 -1.48 -1.58 18.53
N GLY A 179 -0.47 -1.12 19.26
CA GLY A 179 0.31 -1.92 20.20
C GLY A 179 1.48 -2.70 19.58
N LEU A 180 2.09 -2.17 18.51
CA LEU A 180 3.34 -2.67 17.91
C LEU A 180 3.32 -4.18 17.62
N GLY A 181 2.20 -4.70 17.12
CA GLY A 181 2.05 -6.10 16.76
C GLY A 181 1.70 -7.05 17.90
N ALA A 182 1.77 -6.61 19.17
CA ALA A 182 1.45 -7.45 20.33
C ALA A 182 0.02 -8.04 20.31
N ARG A 183 -0.86 -7.45 19.51
CA ARG A 183 -2.24 -7.90 19.31
C ARG A 183 -2.47 -8.61 17.98
N GLY A 184 -1.41 -8.97 17.24
CA GLY A 184 -1.50 -9.65 15.94
C GLY A 184 -1.84 -8.77 14.74
N PHE A 185 -2.07 -7.46 14.93
CA PHE A 185 -2.26 -6.49 13.85
C PHE A 185 -0.92 -5.80 13.53
N LEU A 186 -0.47 -5.88 12.28
CA LEU A 186 0.83 -5.37 11.85
C LEU A 186 0.67 -4.27 10.82
N VAL A 187 1.52 -3.23 10.94
CA VAL A 187 1.52 -2.08 10.05
C VAL A 187 2.96 -1.74 9.67
N ASP A 188 3.31 -1.86 8.41
CA ASP A 188 4.67 -1.60 7.94
C ASP A 188 4.68 -0.77 6.66
N ALA A 189 5.71 0.04 6.48
CA ALA A 189 6.01 0.73 5.23
C ALA A 189 7.11 0.02 4.46
N ILE A 190 7.09 0.12 3.14
CA ILE A 190 8.17 -0.39 2.30
C ILE A 190 8.73 0.67 1.35
N CYS A 191 10.04 0.63 1.13
CA CYS A 191 10.70 1.25 -0.01
C CYS A 191 10.97 0.15 -1.05
N PRO A 192 10.36 0.20 -2.24
CA PRO A 192 10.56 -0.83 -3.28
C PRO A 192 11.89 -0.65 -4.03
N GLY A 193 12.63 0.42 -3.76
CA GLY A 193 13.73 0.88 -4.60
C GLY A 193 13.23 1.55 -5.89
N HIS A 194 14.13 1.76 -6.86
CA HIS A 194 13.79 2.33 -8.16
C HIS A 194 13.44 1.22 -9.14
N CYS A 195 12.14 1.07 -9.43
CA CYS A 195 11.60 -0.05 -10.21
C CYS A 195 11.08 0.40 -11.58
N ARG A 196 11.24 -0.47 -12.60
CA ARG A 196 10.68 -0.30 -13.94
C ARG A 196 9.15 -0.40 -13.89
N THR A 197 8.54 0.76 -13.86
CA THR A 197 7.10 1.02 -13.88
C THR A 197 6.87 2.30 -14.66
N ASP A 198 5.63 2.63 -14.96
CA ASP A 198 5.29 3.91 -15.61
C ASP A 198 5.82 5.13 -14.81
N MET A 199 5.94 4.98 -13.49
CA MET A 199 6.47 6.03 -12.62
C MET A 199 8.01 6.07 -12.61
N GLY A 200 8.65 4.89 -12.60
CA GLY A 200 10.10 4.77 -12.47
C GLY A 200 10.86 4.87 -13.79
N GLY A 201 10.18 4.65 -14.92
CA GLY A 201 10.79 4.62 -16.25
C GLY A 201 11.45 3.29 -16.58
N GLU A 202 11.81 3.12 -17.86
CA GLU A 202 12.37 1.87 -18.41
C GLU A 202 13.81 1.60 -17.94
N ASP A 203 14.57 2.68 -17.66
CA ASP A 203 15.96 2.60 -17.21
C ASP A 203 16.13 2.27 -15.72
N ALA A 204 15.04 2.11 -14.98
CA ALA A 204 15.12 1.77 -13.57
C ALA A 204 15.79 0.38 -13.39
N PRO A 205 16.70 0.22 -12.41
CA PRO A 205 17.52 -0.99 -12.31
C PRO A 205 16.71 -2.23 -11.90
N ARG A 206 15.61 -2.06 -11.17
CA ARG A 206 14.81 -3.17 -10.63
C ARG A 206 13.56 -3.41 -11.46
N SER A 207 13.15 -4.66 -11.58
CA SER A 207 11.82 -5.00 -12.09
C SER A 207 10.73 -4.65 -11.07
N ALA A 208 9.48 -4.53 -11.54
CA ALA A 208 8.34 -4.39 -10.62
C ALA A 208 8.17 -5.63 -9.73
N GLN A 209 8.50 -6.81 -10.24
CA GLN A 209 8.47 -8.06 -9.49
C GLN A 209 9.44 -8.02 -8.30
N GLU A 210 10.71 -7.67 -8.52
CA GLU A 210 11.71 -7.52 -7.44
C GLU A 210 11.27 -6.48 -6.41
N GLY A 211 10.70 -5.35 -6.87
CA GLY A 211 10.20 -4.31 -5.98
C GLY A 211 8.99 -4.71 -5.14
N ALA A 212 8.24 -5.73 -5.55
CA ALA A 212 7.08 -6.23 -4.83
C ALA A 212 7.43 -7.29 -3.76
N GLU A 213 8.60 -7.91 -3.82
CA GLU A 213 8.97 -9.04 -2.95
C GLU A 213 8.86 -8.72 -1.46
N THR A 214 9.32 -7.54 -1.04
CA THR A 214 9.25 -7.13 0.36
C THR A 214 7.81 -6.95 0.83
N ALA A 215 6.93 -6.39 -0.02
CA ALA A 215 5.51 -6.23 0.32
C ALA A 215 4.81 -7.59 0.45
N ILE A 216 5.08 -8.51 -0.48
CA ILE A 216 4.54 -9.88 -0.44
C ILE A 216 5.00 -10.58 0.85
N TRP A 217 6.28 -10.50 1.16
CA TRP A 217 6.84 -11.08 2.38
C TRP A 217 6.20 -10.51 3.65
N LEU A 218 6.07 -9.18 3.78
CA LEU A 218 5.41 -8.54 4.93
C LEU A 218 3.96 -8.98 5.09
N ALA A 219 3.24 -9.14 3.97
CA ALA A 219 1.85 -9.55 3.95
C ALA A 219 1.64 -11.03 4.32
N THR A 220 2.65 -11.88 4.10
CA THR A 220 2.51 -13.35 4.22
C THR A 220 3.40 -13.98 5.29
N ARG A 221 4.40 -13.25 5.81
CA ARG A 221 5.33 -13.79 6.83
C ARG A 221 4.61 -14.19 8.10
N ASP A 222 5.09 -15.24 8.73
CA ASP A 222 4.77 -15.52 10.12
C ASP A 222 5.30 -14.38 11.00
N PHE A 223 4.61 -14.11 12.09
CA PHE A 223 4.98 -13.06 13.01
C PHE A 223 4.96 -13.57 14.45
N ASP A 224 6.11 -13.51 15.10
CA ASP A 224 6.28 -13.80 16.51
C ASP A 224 6.49 -12.47 17.28
N ALA A 225 5.50 -12.03 18.02
CA ALA A 225 5.54 -10.76 18.76
C ALA A 225 6.68 -10.67 19.79
N THR A 226 7.35 -11.78 20.12
CA THR A 226 8.51 -11.79 21.03
C THR A 226 9.83 -11.50 20.34
N LYS A 227 9.89 -11.69 19.01
CA LYS A 227 11.10 -11.58 18.20
C LYS A 227 10.99 -10.57 17.09
N ASP A 228 9.81 -10.52 16.46
CA ASP A 228 9.58 -9.71 15.27
C ASP A 228 9.12 -8.30 15.64
N LYS A 229 9.33 -7.38 14.71
CA LYS A 229 8.93 -5.97 14.85
C LYS A 229 8.02 -5.54 13.71
N THR A 230 7.18 -4.55 13.97
CA THR A 230 6.31 -3.84 13.03
C THR A 230 6.38 -2.34 13.30
N GLY A 231 5.78 -1.52 12.47
CA GLY A 231 5.90 -0.07 12.56
C GLY A 231 7.24 0.42 12.03
N LEU A 232 7.76 -0.23 11.00
CA LEU A 232 9.09 -0.01 10.45
C LEU A 232 9.02 0.29 8.94
N LEU A 233 10.09 0.89 8.44
CA LEU A 233 10.35 1.01 7.00
C LEU A 233 11.30 -0.11 6.56
N TRP A 234 10.87 -0.84 5.53
CA TRP A 234 11.60 -1.99 5.01
C TRP A 234 12.06 -1.75 3.57
N GLU A 235 13.27 -2.16 3.27
CA GLU A 235 13.83 -2.27 1.92
C GLU A 235 14.56 -3.61 1.82
N ASP A 236 14.24 -4.41 0.80
CA ASP A 236 14.81 -5.75 0.58
C ASP A 236 14.77 -6.65 1.84
N ARG A 237 13.63 -6.65 2.53
CA ARG A 237 13.39 -7.38 3.79
C ARG A 237 14.32 -6.96 4.95
N THR A 238 14.98 -5.83 4.81
CA THR A 238 15.85 -5.24 5.81
C THR A 238 15.24 -3.95 6.34
N VAL A 239 15.34 -3.70 7.63
CA VAL A 239 14.88 -2.45 8.23
C VAL A 239 15.84 -1.33 7.84
N VAL A 240 15.28 -0.22 7.37
CA VAL A 240 16.03 0.99 7.05
C VAL A 240 15.55 2.16 7.90
N ASP A 241 16.39 3.17 8.05
CA ASP A 241 16.02 4.39 8.78
C ASP A 241 14.93 5.17 8.06
N TRP A 242 14.11 5.85 8.87
CA TRP A 242 13.05 6.74 8.40
C TRP A 242 13.58 7.98 7.68
#